data_38a7b261248f0f217c6d2e0c522c2111
#
_entry.id   38a7b261248f0f217c6d2e0c522c2111
#
_cell.length_a   1.000
_cell.length_b   1.000
_cell.length_c   1.000
_cell.angle_alpha   90.00
_cell.angle_beta   90.00
_cell.angle_gamma   90.00
#
_symmetry.space_group_name_H-M   'P 1'
#
loop_
_entity.id
_entity.type
_entity.pdbx_description
1 polymer ?
#
loop_
_entity_poly.entity_id
_entity_poly.type
_entity_poly.pdbx_seq_one_letter_code
_entity_poly.pdbx_strand_id
1 'polypeptide(L)'
;EQQIVILRDDRGGQQRPTRRAITEGLRWLAAGAGRGDSLFFHFSGHGSQERDRTGDEADGYDETIVPCDYKSAGQITDDELHAILVHPLPDGARLTSIMDCCHSGTGLDLPYCFTPGRGWQTDDAPCFSRGDVQLFSGCEDDQCSADTYANAAAGGAMTNAFLKALAENPMPLYPDFLTALHRELRRVFASRAPQLPVGRGAEGRVARHGVLRARRGDGVRHR
;
A
#
# COMPACT_ATOMS: atom_id res chain seq x y z
N GLU A 1 6.70 21.86 15.90
CA GLU A 1 7.45 20.65 15.49
C GLU A 1 6.96 20.21 14.11
N GLN A 2 7.89 19.76 13.25
CA GLN A 2 7.52 19.28 11.91
C GLN A 2 6.80 17.95 12.06
N GLN A 3 5.57 17.86 11.58
CA GLN A 3 4.76 16.63 11.62
C GLN A 3 4.71 15.88 10.29
N ILE A 4 5.33 16.43 9.23
CA ILE A 4 5.33 15.86 7.89
C ILE A 4 6.76 15.86 7.35
N VAL A 5 7.20 14.71 6.86
CA VAL A 5 8.44 14.55 6.09
C VAL A 5 8.05 14.21 4.65
N ILE A 6 8.62 14.93 3.68
CA ILE A 6 8.37 14.71 2.25
C ILE A 6 9.71 14.45 1.57
N LEU A 7 9.82 13.28 0.92
CA LEU A 7 10.96 12.90 0.08
C LEU A 7 10.51 12.88 -1.37
N ARG A 8 11.25 13.56 -2.26
CA ARG A 8 10.88 13.68 -3.67
C ARG A 8 12.12 13.61 -4.56
N ASP A 9 11.99 12.96 -5.72
CA ASP A 9 13.05 12.83 -6.73
C ASP A 9 12.84 13.74 -7.96
N ASP A 10 11.75 14.50 -7.98
CA ASP A 10 11.51 15.51 -9.01
C ASP A 10 12.45 16.73 -8.86
N ARG A 11 12.46 17.57 -9.89
CA ARG A 11 13.32 18.75 -9.96
C ARG A 11 13.01 19.74 -8.83
N GLY A 12 13.84 19.79 -7.82
CA GLY A 12 13.75 20.74 -6.70
C GLY A 12 13.42 20.12 -5.34
N GLY A 13 13.30 18.80 -5.23
CA GLY A 13 13.17 18.12 -3.95
C GLY A 13 14.41 18.36 -3.07
N GLN A 14 14.24 18.99 -1.90
CA GLN A 14 15.35 19.24 -0.97
C GLN A 14 15.86 17.94 -0.34
N GLN A 15 15.03 16.91 -0.25
CA GLN A 15 15.39 15.60 0.28
C GLN A 15 14.97 14.52 -0.72
N ARG A 16 15.98 13.87 -1.31
CA ARG A 16 15.76 12.78 -2.26
C ARG A 16 15.36 11.49 -1.54
N PRO A 17 14.48 10.66 -2.12
CA PRO A 17 14.08 9.37 -1.58
C PRO A 17 15.17 8.30 -1.78
N THR A 18 16.34 8.52 -1.17
CA THR A 18 17.39 7.52 -1.08
C THR A 18 16.99 6.46 -0.06
N ARG A 19 17.56 5.25 -0.16
CA ARG A 19 17.33 4.18 0.79
C ARG A 19 17.50 4.65 2.24
N ARG A 20 18.59 5.37 2.48
CA ARG A 20 18.86 5.96 3.79
C ARG A 20 17.79 6.96 4.24
N ALA A 21 17.43 7.91 3.37
CA ALA A 21 16.45 8.95 3.72
C ALA A 21 15.06 8.37 3.97
N ILE A 22 14.64 7.39 3.17
CA ILE A 22 13.38 6.67 3.38
C ILE A 22 13.43 5.95 4.74
N THR A 23 14.45 5.15 5.01
CA THR A 23 14.57 4.40 6.26
C THR A 23 14.62 5.31 7.49
N GLU A 24 15.33 6.45 7.42
CA GLU A 24 15.35 7.47 8.47
C GLU A 24 13.95 8.11 8.67
N GLY A 25 13.24 8.41 7.59
CA GLY A 25 11.87 8.92 7.63
C GLY A 25 10.87 7.93 8.24
N LEU A 26 10.97 6.64 7.92
CA LEU A 26 10.14 5.58 8.50
C LEU A 26 10.40 5.44 10.01
N ARG A 27 11.67 5.43 10.43
CA ARG A 27 12.02 5.39 11.86
C ARG A 27 11.52 6.62 12.61
N TRP A 28 11.64 7.80 12.00
CA TRP A 28 11.10 9.04 12.56
C TRP A 28 9.58 8.94 12.73
N LEU A 29 8.85 8.39 11.74
CA LEU A 29 7.41 8.24 11.78
C LEU A 29 6.95 7.33 12.94
N ALA A 30 7.65 6.20 13.15
CA ALA A 30 7.30 5.24 14.19
C ALA A 30 7.83 5.64 15.59
N ALA A 31 8.84 6.51 15.65
CA ALA A 31 9.52 6.87 16.89
C ALA A 31 8.58 7.60 17.87
N GLY A 32 8.43 7.03 19.05
CA GLY A 32 7.64 7.65 20.13
C GLY A 32 6.14 7.54 19.93
N ALA A 33 5.67 6.77 18.95
CA ALA A 33 4.25 6.51 18.77
C ALA A 33 3.63 5.92 20.04
N GLY A 34 2.50 6.46 20.47
CA GLY A 34 1.78 6.06 21.65
C GLY A 34 0.30 5.77 21.39
N ARG A 35 -0.39 5.31 22.43
CA ARG A 35 -1.84 5.09 22.36
C ARG A 35 -2.57 6.38 21.96
N GLY A 36 -3.40 6.28 20.92
CA GLY A 36 -4.19 7.40 20.40
C GLY A 36 -3.52 8.13 19.24
N ASP A 37 -2.25 7.85 18.94
CA ASP A 37 -1.57 8.44 17.80
C ASP A 37 -2.07 7.84 16.49
N SER A 38 -2.15 8.69 15.46
CA SER A 38 -2.47 8.31 14.09
C SER A 38 -1.30 8.68 13.18
N LEU A 39 -0.68 7.67 12.60
CA LEU A 39 0.44 7.78 11.68
C LEU A 39 -0.05 7.56 10.26
N PHE A 40 0.60 8.22 9.31
CA PHE A 40 0.30 8.09 7.89
C PHE A 40 1.57 7.91 7.08
N PHE A 41 1.63 6.85 6.30
CA PHE A 41 2.70 6.58 5.35
C PHE A 41 2.15 6.55 3.93
N HIS A 42 2.81 7.25 3.02
CA HIS A 42 2.47 7.23 1.60
C HIS A 42 3.73 6.99 0.78
N PHE A 43 3.65 6.04 -0.13
CA PHE A 43 4.67 5.79 -1.13
C PHE A 43 4.05 5.76 -2.52
N SER A 44 4.64 6.50 -3.45
CA SER A 44 4.30 6.45 -4.87
C SER A 44 5.60 6.38 -5.66
N GLY A 45 5.82 5.26 -6.34
CA GLY A 45 7.08 5.00 -7.03
C GLY A 45 7.13 3.61 -7.65
N HIS A 46 8.35 3.11 -7.84
CA HIS A 46 8.55 1.74 -8.30
C HIS A 46 8.53 0.76 -7.14
N GLY A 47 7.81 -0.35 -7.34
CA GLY A 47 7.95 -1.56 -6.57
C GLY A 47 8.61 -2.65 -7.41
N SER A 48 9.19 -3.63 -6.76
CA SER A 48 9.86 -4.78 -7.35
C SER A 48 9.80 -5.96 -6.39
N GLN A 49 10.48 -7.04 -6.73
CA GLN A 49 10.64 -8.21 -5.86
C GLN A 49 12.12 -8.56 -5.75
N GLU A 50 12.53 -9.07 -4.58
CA GLU A 50 13.81 -9.71 -4.36
C GLU A 50 13.58 -11.15 -3.88
N ARG A 51 14.62 -12.01 -3.97
CA ARG A 51 14.51 -13.38 -3.49
C ARG A 51 14.38 -13.38 -1.97
N ASP A 52 13.32 -14.01 -1.48
CA ASP A 52 13.11 -14.24 -0.06
C ASP A 52 14.31 -14.97 0.57
N ARG A 53 14.78 -14.48 1.70
CA ARG A 53 15.91 -15.04 2.48
C ARG A 53 15.48 -15.55 3.85
N THR A 54 14.29 -15.22 4.29
CA THR A 54 13.71 -15.59 5.58
C THR A 54 12.89 -16.87 5.48
N GLY A 55 12.29 -17.14 4.33
CA GLY A 55 11.53 -18.36 4.02
C GLY A 55 10.07 -18.26 4.46
N ASP A 56 9.54 -17.06 4.61
CA ASP A 56 8.16 -16.77 5.01
C ASP A 56 7.24 -16.46 3.83
N GLU A 57 7.81 -16.17 2.64
CA GLU A 57 7.03 -15.94 1.43
C GLU A 57 6.69 -17.23 0.68
N ALA A 58 5.40 -17.40 0.37
CA ALA A 58 4.89 -18.60 -0.28
C ALA A 58 5.41 -18.80 -1.72
N ASP A 59 5.70 -17.70 -2.42
CA ASP A 59 6.26 -17.72 -3.78
C ASP A 59 7.80 -17.60 -3.81
N GLY A 60 8.44 -17.35 -2.66
CA GLY A 60 9.88 -17.24 -2.47
C GLY A 60 10.47 -15.88 -2.84
N TYR A 61 9.64 -14.81 -2.84
CA TYR A 61 10.07 -13.46 -3.14
C TYR A 61 9.50 -12.45 -2.15
N ASP A 62 10.37 -11.59 -1.60
CA ASP A 62 9.99 -10.40 -0.82
C ASP A 62 9.55 -9.28 -1.76
N GLU A 63 8.47 -8.61 -1.47
CA GLU A 63 8.09 -7.36 -2.12
C GLU A 63 9.01 -6.23 -1.68
N THR A 64 9.27 -5.30 -2.62
CA THR A 64 10.19 -4.20 -2.33
C THR A 64 9.68 -2.86 -2.81
N ILE A 65 10.06 -1.80 -2.11
CA ILE A 65 10.04 -0.44 -2.66
C ILE A 65 11.43 -0.05 -3.17
N VAL A 66 11.47 0.72 -4.28
CA VAL A 66 12.71 1.02 -5.00
C VAL A 66 13.15 2.46 -4.73
N PRO A 67 14.18 2.70 -3.89
CA PRO A 67 14.74 4.02 -3.66
C PRO A 67 15.45 4.58 -4.90
N CYS A 68 15.63 5.89 -4.99
CA CYS A 68 16.28 6.52 -6.16
C CYS A 68 17.76 6.15 -6.32
N ASP A 69 18.39 5.60 -5.29
CA ASP A 69 19.79 5.13 -5.28
C ASP A 69 19.91 3.59 -5.20
N TYR A 70 18.86 2.86 -5.54
CA TYR A 70 18.77 1.39 -5.41
C TYR A 70 19.95 0.63 -6.06
N LYS A 71 20.50 1.15 -7.16
CA LYS A 71 21.64 0.52 -7.84
C LYS A 71 22.89 0.39 -6.96
N SER A 72 23.05 1.26 -6.00
CA SER A 72 24.19 1.28 -5.08
C SER A 72 23.84 0.92 -3.65
N ALA A 73 22.60 1.21 -3.22
CA ALA A 73 22.16 1.04 -1.84
C ALA A 73 21.22 -0.14 -1.63
N GLY A 74 20.71 -0.74 -2.71
CA GLY A 74 19.70 -1.82 -2.67
C GLY A 74 18.27 -1.29 -2.52
N GLN A 75 17.33 -2.20 -2.55
CA GLN A 75 15.91 -1.97 -2.36
C GLN A 75 15.54 -2.08 -0.86
N ILE A 76 14.32 -1.76 -0.49
CA ILE A 76 13.78 -1.92 0.88
C ILE A 76 12.69 -2.97 0.81
N THR A 77 12.86 -4.08 1.50
CA THR A 77 11.90 -5.18 1.54
C THR A 77 10.71 -4.87 2.46
N ASP A 78 9.61 -5.59 2.26
CA ASP A 78 8.43 -5.60 3.15
C ASP A 78 8.78 -6.00 4.57
N ASP A 79 9.64 -7.00 4.75
CA ASP A 79 10.26 -7.36 6.04
C ASP A 79 10.88 -6.15 6.74
N GLU A 80 11.69 -5.37 6.01
CA GLU A 80 12.31 -4.16 6.55
C GLU A 80 11.26 -3.08 6.86
N LEU A 81 10.24 -2.92 6.00
CA LEU A 81 9.13 -2.00 6.24
C LEU A 81 8.32 -2.43 7.47
N HIS A 82 8.01 -3.72 7.58
CA HIS A 82 7.33 -4.29 8.74
C HIS A 82 8.11 -4.06 10.03
N ALA A 83 9.40 -4.41 10.03
CA ALA A 83 10.25 -4.25 11.20
C ALA A 83 10.36 -2.79 11.68
N ILE A 84 10.31 -1.82 10.77
CA ILE A 84 10.46 -0.40 11.10
C ILE A 84 9.12 0.28 11.44
N LEU A 85 8.05 -0.02 10.68
CA LEU A 85 6.77 0.69 10.79
C LEU A 85 5.72 -0.05 11.60
N VAL A 86 5.67 -1.39 11.50
CA VAL A 86 4.56 -2.19 12.01
C VAL A 86 4.90 -2.77 13.38
N HIS A 87 6.03 -3.48 13.47
CA HIS A 87 6.44 -4.16 14.67
C HIS A 87 6.57 -3.23 15.92
N PRO A 88 7.10 -1.99 15.83
CA PRO A 88 7.28 -1.14 17.00
C PRO A 88 6.00 -0.44 17.49
N LEU A 89 4.89 -0.53 16.75
CA LEU A 89 3.67 0.18 17.10
C LEU A 89 3.02 -0.38 18.37
N PRO A 90 2.72 0.47 19.36
CA PRO A 90 2.07 0.02 20.59
C PRO A 90 0.56 -0.13 20.40
N ASP A 91 -0.06 -0.80 21.37
CA ASP A 91 -1.53 -0.91 21.44
C ASP A 91 -2.20 0.46 21.43
N GLY A 92 -3.18 0.61 20.51
CA GLY A 92 -3.96 1.83 20.37
C GLY A 92 -3.32 2.91 19.52
N ALA A 93 -2.12 2.70 18.97
CA ALA A 93 -1.60 3.48 17.86
C ALA A 93 -2.20 2.97 16.54
N ARG A 94 -2.40 3.86 15.58
CA ARG A 94 -2.92 3.54 14.24
C ARG A 94 -1.92 3.97 13.19
N LEU A 95 -1.65 3.09 12.22
CA LEU A 95 -0.92 3.40 11.00
C LEU A 95 -1.84 3.18 9.79
N THR A 96 -1.97 4.22 8.97
CA THR A 96 -2.59 4.11 7.65
C THR A 96 -1.51 4.25 6.59
N SER A 97 -1.38 3.26 5.73
CA SER A 97 -0.42 3.25 4.62
C SER A 97 -1.13 3.23 3.28
N ILE A 98 -0.64 4.02 2.33
CA ILE A 98 -1.06 3.97 0.92
C ILE A 98 0.18 3.71 0.09
N MET A 99 0.14 2.65 -0.72
CA MET A 99 1.24 2.29 -1.62
C MET A 99 0.74 2.22 -3.06
N ASP A 100 1.22 3.15 -3.87
CA ASP A 100 1.01 3.20 -5.32
C ASP A 100 2.28 2.73 -6.03
N CYS A 101 2.52 1.42 -5.99
CA CYS A 101 3.63 0.77 -6.68
C CYS A 101 3.21 -0.65 -7.10
N CYS A 102 4.01 -1.27 -8.00
CA CYS A 102 3.85 -2.68 -8.34
C CYS A 102 4.19 -3.54 -7.13
N HIS A 103 3.67 -4.75 -7.08
CA HIS A 103 3.99 -5.72 -6.03
C HIS A 103 3.85 -5.14 -4.61
N SER A 104 2.73 -4.48 -4.32
CA SER A 104 2.52 -3.85 -3.01
C SER A 104 1.39 -4.49 -2.20
N GLY A 105 0.85 -5.60 -2.67
CA GLY A 105 -0.25 -6.30 -2.01
C GLY A 105 0.12 -6.78 -0.61
N THR A 106 1.30 -7.34 -0.46
CA THR A 106 1.89 -7.83 0.80
C THR A 106 2.85 -6.86 1.46
N GLY A 107 3.16 -5.72 0.84
CA GLY A 107 4.22 -4.77 1.19
C GLY A 107 4.36 -4.27 2.64
N LEU A 108 3.60 -4.78 3.60
CA LEU A 108 3.76 -4.59 5.05
C LEU A 108 3.52 -5.89 5.84
N ASP A 109 3.49 -7.06 5.22
CA ASP A 109 3.28 -8.40 5.85
C ASP A 109 2.14 -8.42 6.87
N LEU A 110 0.98 -7.91 6.46
CA LEU A 110 -0.17 -7.85 7.34
C LEU A 110 -0.97 -9.16 7.29
N PRO A 111 -1.48 -9.64 8.44
CA PRO A 111 -2.07 -10.97 8.56
C PRO A 111 -3.41 -11.15 7.86
N TYR A 112 -4.05 -10.07 7.42
CA TYR A 112 -5.38 -10.12 6.80
C TYR A 112 -5.43 -9.30 5.52
N CYS A 113 -5.96 -9.90 4.46
CA CYS A 113 -6.21 -9.26 3.18
C CYS A 113 -7.70 -9.22 2.90
N PHE A 114 -8.21 -8.09 2.41
CA PHE A 114 -9.58 -7.96 1.93
C PHE A 114 -9.61 -7.96 0.40
N THR A 115 -10.32 -8.91 -0.17
CA THR A 115 -10.58 -8.95 -1.61
C THR A 115 -12.08 -8.80 -1.88
N PRO A 116 -12.50 -7.88 -2.77
CA PRO A 116 -13.89 -7.77 -3.17
C PRO A 116 -14.46 -9.09 -3.68
N GLY A 117 -15.61 -9.49 -3.15
CA GLY A 117 -16.27 -10.74 -3.52
C GLY A 117 -15.77 -11.99 -2.78
N ARG A 118 -14.60 -11.95 -2.16
CA ARG A 118 -14.06 -13.01 -1.29
C ARG A 118 -14.09 -12.64 0.20
N GLY A 119 -14.15 -11.33 0.51
CA GLY A 119 -14.08 -10.83 1.89
C GLY A 119 -12.67 -10.89 2.48
N TRP A 120 -12.60 -10.99 3.81
CA TRP A 120 -11.35 -11.08 4.55
C TRP A 120 -10.75 -12.48 4.45
N GLN A 121 -9.47 -12.53 4.13
CA GLN A 121 -8.66 -13.75 4.07
C GLN A 121 -7.47 -13.59 5.03
N THR A 122 -7.03 -14.69 5.63
CA THR A 122 -5.82 -14.74 6.46
C THR A 122 -4.64 -15.10 5.58
N ASP A 123 -3.51 -14.47 5.81
CA ASP A 123 -2.24 -14.81 5.17
C ASP A 123 -1.71 -16.14 5.68
N ASP A 124 -0.91 -16.84 4.87
CA ASP A 124 -0.35 -18.15 5.21
C ASP A 124 0.71 -18.06 6.31
N ALA A 125 1.48 -16.95 6.36
CA ALA A 125 2.48 -16.64 7.39
C ALA A 125 2.14 -15.32 8.12
N PRO A 126 1.10 -15.27 8.99
CA PRO A 126 0.58 -14.03 9.52
C PRO A 126 1.53 -13.37 10.52
N CYS A 127 2.02 -12.18 10.19
CA CYS A 127 2.77 -11.30 11.09
C CYS A 127 1.82 -10.35 11.84
N PHE A 128 1.75 -10.46 13.16
CA PHE A 128 0.84 -9.66 13.98
C PHE A 128 1.52 -8.43 14.55
N SER A 129 0.84 -7.26 14.48
CA SER A 129 1.23 -6.05 15.18
C SER A 129 0.37 -5.80 16.41
N ARG A 130 0.87 -5.03 17.37
CA ARG A 130 0.08 -4.54 18.51
C ARG A 130 -0.76 -3.33 18.12
N GLY A 131 -0.29 -2.51 17.17
CA GLY A 131 -1.01 -1.37 16.63
C GLY A 131 -2.09 -1.78 15.61
N ASP A 132 -3.01 -0.86 15.32
CA ASP A 132 -4.01 -0.96 14.25
C ASP A 132 -3.37 -0.50 12.94
N VAL A 133 -3.03 -1.43 12.05
CA VAL A 133 -2.33 -1.13 10.80
C VAL A 133 -3.22 -1.43 9.61
N GLN A 134 -3.28 -0.49 8.66
CA GLN A 134 -4.05 -0.61 7.43
C GLN A 134 -3.16 -0.26 6.24
N LEU A 135 -3.11 -1.14 5.25
CA LEU A 135 -2.46 -0.91 3.97
C LEU A 135 -3.50 -0.84 2.85
N PHE A 136 -3.42 0.21 2.05
CA PHE A 136 -4.16 0.39 0.80
C PHE A 136 -3.18 0.29 -0.35
N SER A 137 -3.23 -0.82 -1.09
CA SER A 137 -2.33 -1.11 -2.19
C SER A 137 -3.03 -0.94 -3.54
N GLY A 138 -2.30 -0.41 -4.53
CA GLY A 138 -2.80 -0.19 -5.90
C GLY A 138 -2.69 -1.41 -6.82
N CYS A 139 -1.93 -2.44 -6.44
CA CYS A 139 -1.67 -3.65 -7.25
C CYS A 139 -1.78 -4.91 -6.39
N GLU A 140 -2.15 -6.03 -7.00
CA GLU A 140 -1.92 -7.37 -6.47
C GLU A 140 -0.48 -7.80 -6.82
N ASP A 141 0.09 -8.75 -6.10
CA ASP A 141 1.51 -9.15 -6.20
C ASP A 141 1.89 -9.70 -7.58
N ASP A 142 0.94 -10.30 -8.29
CA ASP A 142 1.11 -10.83 -9.65
C ASP A 142 0.92 -9.78 -10.76
N GLN A 143 0.61 -8.52 -10.42
CA GLN A 143 0.33 -7.46 -11.37
C GLN A 143 1.46 -6.44 -11.47
N CYS A 144 2.14 -6.46 -12.61
CA CYS A 144 3.07 -5.39 -12.98
C CYS A 144 2.30 -4.15 -13.46
N SER A 145 2.54 -2.98 -12.87
CA SER A 145 1.92 -1.71 -13.28
C SER A 145 2.53 -1.12 -14.57
N ALA A 146 2.97 -1.99 -15.51
CA ALA A 146 3.62 -1.58 -16.76
C ALA A 146 2.81 -0.56 -17.59
N ASP A 147 1.52 -0.44 -17.33
CA ASP A 147 0.62 0.48 -18.06
C ASP A 147 0.44 1.86 -17.40
N THR A 148 1.07 2.13 -16.25
CA THR A 148 0.85 3.38 -15.51
C THR A 148 1.53 4.60 -16.14
N TYR A 149 2.49 4.38 -17.04
CA TYR A 149 3.26 5.46 -17.65
C TYR A 149 2.57 6.19 -18.82
N ALA A 150 1.57 5.60 -19.45
CA ALA A 150 1.02 6.14 -20.69
C ALA A 150 0.01 7.29 -20.52
N ASN A 151 -0.61 7.47 -19.33
CA ASN A 151 -1.61 8.51 -19.11
C ASN A 151 -1.65 8.98 -17.65
N ALA A 152 -0.51 9.42 -17.12
CA ALA A 152 -0.43 9.93 -15.74
C ALA A 152 -1.15 11.30 -15.63
N ALA A 153 -2.42 11.27 -15.26
CA ALA A 153 -2.89 12.31 -14.34
C ALA A 153 -2.02 12.19 -13.08
N ALA A 154 -1.41 13.29 -12.63
CA ALA A 154 -0.47 13.32 -11.53
C ALA A 154 -1.02 12.57 -10.30
N GLY A 155 -0.38 11.47 -9.91
CA GLY A 155 -0.75 10.64 -8.78
C GLY A 155 -1.15 9.20 -9.17
N GLY A 156 -0.86 8.25 -8.29
CA GLY A 156 -1.20 6.85 -8.48
C GLY A 156 -2.71 6.58 -8.42
N ALA A 157 -3.12 5.44 -8.93
CA ALA A 157 -4.54 5.07 -9.01
C ALA A 157 -5.18 4.92 -7.63
N MET A 158 -4.47 4.28 -6.68
CA MET A 158 -4.93 4.07 -5.32
C MET A 158 -5.04 5.40 -4.56
N THR A 159 -4.02 6.24 -4.62
CA THR A 159 -4.04 7.57 -3.97
C THR A 159 -5.21 8.42 -4.47
N ASN A 160 -5.42 8.48 -5.78
CA ASN A 160 -6.53 9.23 -6.37
C ASN A 160 -7.89 8.68 -5.94
N ALA A 161 -8.06 7.36 -5.92
CA ALA A 161 -9.30 6.72 -5.48
C ALA A 161 -9.56 6.98 -3.99
N PHE A 162 -8.51 6.87 -3.17
CA PHE A 162 -8.57 7.14 -1.73
C PHE A 162 -9.01 8.59 -1.44
N LEU A 163 -8.39 9.56 -2.09
CA LEU A 163 -8.73 10.98 -1.93
C LEU A 163 -10.16 11.28 -2.38
N LYS A 164 -10.62 10.69 -3.49
CA LYS A 164 -12.00 10.86 -3.97
C LYS A 164 -13.01 10.26 -3.01
N ALA A 165 -12.75 9.04 -2.51
CA ALA A 165 -13.64 8.39 -1.54
C ALA A 165 -13.78 9.21 -0.25
N LEU A 166 -12.68 9.79 0.26
CA LEU A 166 -12.72 10.71 1.41
C LEU A 166 -13.40 12.04 1.09
N ALA A 167 -13.23 12.57 -0.11
CA ALA A 167 -13.89 13.82 -0.51
C ALA A 167 -15.42 13.68 -0.59
N GLU A 168 -15.92 12.50 -0.97
CA GLU A 168 -17.36 12.22 -0.97
C GLU A 168 -17.93 12.13 0.46
N ASN A 169 -17.20 11.52 1.37
CA ASN A 169 -17.57 11.42 2.78
C ASN A 169 -16.30 11.48 3.65
N PRO A 170 -16.02 12.62 4.30
CA PRO A 170 -14.81 12.81 5.12
C PRO A 170 -14.76 11.96 6.40
N MET A 171 -15.88 11.40 6.83
CA MET A 171 -15.96 10.54 8.02
C MET A 171 -16.80 9.27 7.72
N PRO A 172 -16.35 8.42 6.79
CA PRO A 172 -17.11 7.26 6.39
C PRO A 172 -17.02 6.16 7.45
N LEU A 173 -18.06 5.33 7.54
CA LEU A 173 -17.89 4.02 8.13
C LEU A 173 -16.97 3.18 7.24
N TYR A 174 -16.17 2.32 7.85
CA TYR A 174 -15.14 1.56 7.13
C TYR A 174 -15.68 0.73 5.95
N PRO A 175 -16.80 -0.01 6.05
CA PRO A 175 -17.38 -0.72 4.91
C PRO A 175 -17.81 0.20 3.76
N ASP A 176 -18.34 1.38 4.09
CA ASP A 176 -18.78 2.36 3.09
C ASP A 176 -17.59 2.97 2.37
N PHE A 177 -16.50 3.24 3.13
CA PHE A 177 -15.25 3.72 2.57
C PHE A 177 -14.64 2.72 1.59
N LEU A 178 -14.57 1.43 1.96
CA LEU A 178 -14.10 0.38 1.08
C LEU A 178 -14.92 0.28 -0.21
N THR A 179 -16.24 0.37 -0.07
CA THR A 179 -17.16 0.34 -1.22
C THR A 179 -16.92 1.52 -2.16
N ALA A 180 -16.76 2.74 -1.61
CA ALA A 180 -16.46 3.94 -2.37
C ALA A 180 -15.07 3.84 -3.05
N LEU A 181 -14.05 3.39 -2.33
CA LEU A 181 -12.70 3.19 -2.84
C LEU A 181 -12.67 2.23 -4.03
N HIS A 182 -13.29 1.06 -3.88
CA HIS A 182 -13.37 0.07 -4.98
C HIS A 182 -14.16 0.59 -6.17
N ARG A 183 -15.22 1.36 -5.95
CA ARG A 183 -15.96 2.00 -7.04
C ARG A 183 -15.06 2.95 -7.84
N GLU A 184 -14.26 3.77 -7.17
CA GLU A 184 -13.34 4.71 -7.84
C GLU A 184 -12.21 3.99 -8.56
N LEU A 185 -11.62 2.95 -7.96
CA LEU A 185 -10.63 2.11 -8.63
C LEU A 185 -11.19 1.48 -9.91
N ARG A 186 -12.39 0.89 -9.85
CA ARG A 186 -13.04 0.32 -11.04
C ARG A 186 -13.23 1.34 -12.16
N ARG A 187 -13.56 2.59 -11.82
CA ARG A 187 -13.69 3.67 -12.83
C ARG A 187 -12.36 3.96 -13.51
N VAL A 188 -11.27 4.02 -12.74
CA VAL A 188 -9.93 4.24 -13.28
C VAL A 188 -9.52 3.11 -14.23
N PHE A 189 -9.74 1.87 -13.84
CA PHE A 189 -9.38 0.71 -14.68
C PHE A 189 -10.30 0.53 -15.87
N ALA A 190 -11.60 0.75 -15.74
CA ALA A 190 -12.54 0.69 -16.85
C ALA A 190 -12.26 1.74 -17.94
N SER A 191 -11.78 2.93 -17.55
CA SER A 191 -11.39 3.99 -18.50
C SER A 191 -10.08 3.68 -19.23
N ARG A 192 -9.30 2.72 -18.73
CA ARG A 192 -8.00 2.30 -19.29
C ARG A 192 -8.07 1.03 -20.13
N ALA A 193 -9.21 0.34 -20.15
CA ALA A 193 -9.38 -0.82 -21.03
C ALA A 193 -9.18 -0.36 -22.49
N PRO A 194 -8.24 -0.96 -23.25
CA PRO A 194 -8.09 -0.63 -24.64
C PRO A 194 -9.42 -0.94 -25.33
N GLN A 195 -9.90 -0.04 -26.19
CA GLN A 195 -11.00 -0.33 -27.11
C GLN A 195 -10.48 -1.35 -28.15
N LEU A 196 -10.46 -2.62 -27.73
CA LEU A 196 -10.19 -3.70 -28.67
C LEU A 196 -11.39 -3.81 -29.61
N PRO A 197 -11.17 -3.94 -30.92
CA PRO A 197 -12.26 -4.22 -31.86
C PRO A 197 -12.96 -5.51 -31.41
N VAL A 198 -14.26 -5.50 -31.42
CA VAL A 198 -15.11 -6.62 -31.01
C VAL A 198 -14.86 -7.83 -31.93
N GLY A 199 -13.86 -8.63 -31.56
CA GLY A 199 -13.64 -9.97 -32.05
C GLY A 199 -14.29 -10.95 -31.08
N ARG A 200 -15.20 -11.77 -31.56
CA ARG A 200 -15.88 -12.81 -30.77
C ARG A 200 -14.84 -13.72 -30.10
N GLY A 201 -14.94 -13.88 -28.78
CA GLY A 201 -14.31 -14.99 -28.05
C GLY A 201 -13.07 -14.65 -27.23
N ALA A 202 -13.15 -13.65 -26.36
CA ALA A 202 -12.29 -13.60 -25.18
C ALA A 202 -13.18 -13.24 -23.99
N GLU A 203 -13.39 -14.21 -23.11
CA GLU A 203 -13.87 -13.93 -21.76
C GLU A 203 -12.82 -13.05 -21.09
N GLY A 204 -13.06 -11.75 -21.10
CA GLY A 204 -12.18 -10.78 -20.47
C GLY A 204 -12.08 -11.09 -18.98
N ARG A 205 -10.92 -11.52 -18.52
CA ARG A 205 -10.57 -11.49 -17.11
C ARG A 205 -10.60 -10.02 -16.69
N VAL A 206 -11.62 -9.68 -15.94
CA VAL A 206 -11.71 -8.35 -15.29
C VAL A 206 -10.52 -8.26 -14.37
N ALA A 207 -9.62 -7.32 -14.63
CA ALA A 207 -8.50 -7.01 -13.76
C ALA A 207 -9.03 -6.82 -12.32
N ARG A 208 -8.51 -7.59 -11.39
CA ARG A 208 -8.96 -7.55 -10.00
C ARG A 208 -8.29 -6.37 -9.30
N HIS A 209 -9.09 -5.60 -8.64
CA HIS A 209 -8.77 -4.28 -8.14
C HIS A 209 -8.32 -4.33 -6.69
N GLY A 210 -7.23 -3.65 -6.39
CA GLY A 210 -6.81 -3.22 -5.08
C GLY A 210 -6.99 -4.20 -3.91
N VAL A 211 -5.90 -4.68 -3.38
CA VAL A 211 -5.88 -5.47 -2.14
C VAL A 211 -5.86 -4.51 -0.96
N LEU A 212 -6.68 -4.79 0.04
CA LEU A 212 -6.77 -4.02 1.26
C LEU A 212 -6.39 -4.93 2.42
N ARG A 213 -5.31 -4.61 3.12
CA ARG A 213 -4.90 -5.33 4.32
C ARG A 213 -5.18 -4.49 5.56
N ALA A 214 -5.85 -5.06 6.53
CA ALA A 214 -6.13 -4.41 7.80
C ALA A 214 -6.15 -5.43 8.94
N ARG A 215 -5.65 -5.03 10.11
CA ARG A 215 -5.85 -5.79 11.34
C ARG A 215 -7.12 -5.30 12.04
N ARG A 216 -7.98 -6.22 12.48
CA ARG A 216 -8.93 -5.94 13.56
C ARG A 216 -8.15 -6.03 14.88
N GLY A 217 -8.02 -4.92 15.58
CA GLY A 217 -7.64 -4.96 16.98
C GLY A 217 -8.74 -5.69 17.76
N ASP A 218 -8.38 -6.77 18.45
CA ASP A 218 -9.25 -7.36 19.47
C ASP A 218 -9.49 -6.29 20.53
N GLY A 219 -10.70 -5.73 20.59
CA GLY A 219 -11.10 -4.97 21.76
C GLY A 219 -11.70 -3.58 21.60
N VAL A 220 -12.06 -3.10 20.43
CA VAL A 220 -12.92 -1.91 20.37
C VAL A 220 -14.38 -2.33 20.21
N ARG A 221 -15.08 -2.45 21.33
CA ARG A 221 -16.54 -2.47 21.34
C ARG A 221 -17.01 -1.07 20.96
N HIS A 222 -17.48 -0.90 19.76
CA HIS A 222 -18.26 0.28 19.40
C HIS A 222 -19.60 0.19 20.13
N ARG A 223 -19.85 1.15 21.01
CA ARG A 223 -21.20 1.51 21.45
C ARG A 223 -21.80 2.44 20.41
#